data_3f9dd923173aaaaea59aa82eb5b9459a
#
_entry.id   3f9dd923173aaaaea59aa82eb5b9459a
#
_cell.length_a   1.000
_cell.length_b   1.000
_cell.length_c   1.000
_cell.angle_alpha   90.00
_cell.angle_beta   90.00
_cell.angle_gamma   90.00
#
_symmetry.space_group_name_H-M   'P 1'
#
loop_
_entity.id
_entity.type
_entity.pdbx_description
1 polymer ?
#
loop_
_entity_poly.entity_id
_entity_poly.type
_entity_poly.pdbx_seq_one_letter_code
_entity_poly.pdbx_strand_id
1 'polypeptide(L)'
;MEKRTTIYDIAARLGVSTATVNRALTGKPRVKEETRRLVLQTAEEMGFRPNSLARSLARRRLRFAAVGFTSFPEFHNDFLRGVKDAGAELADFNISVDCLGFDRGPSDTPEAEAFLDGTLRDIADGGYDGVLVLGRMVDAFRYLAEKKVCAATVVNDIEDRSLRRFTICSRGRIAGRMAAELIYRMLPDRGRSVAIASGYEGMPAHRETELGFLEQTERTPLDIAEVAYNHDNAEIAYASTARILREHADLGGVYVNSFNYTGVIRAVRESGRAGEVLIIASDICEELKELIREGTVVASIFQNQYEQGRLGLHRMYEALADDAPVEDVICIDPQIVMYSNITLY
;
A
#
# COMPACT_ATOMS: atom_id res chain seq x y z
N MET A 1 5.27 -1.30 -40.97
CA MET A 1 4.40 -0.75 -39.90
C MET A 1 2.96 -1.13 -40.26
N GLU A 2 2.35 -2.00 -39.47
CA GLU A 2 0.92 -2.31 -39.65
C GLU A 2 0.07 -1.07 -39.39
N LYS A 3 -0.84 -0.78 -40.28
CA LYS A 3 -1.73 0.36 -40.19
C LYS A 3 -2.71 0.12 -39.03
N ARG A 4 -2.60 0.92 -37.98
CA ARG A 4 -3.44 0.82 -36.78
C ARG A 4 -4.89 1.14 -37.14
N THR A 5 -5.83 0.28 -36.83
CA THR A 5 -7.27 0.49 -37.03
C THR A 5 -7.74 1.74 -36.27
N THR A 6 -8.53 2.58 -36.92
CA THR A 6 -9.05 3.83 -36.35
C THR A 6 -10.57 3.81 -36.23
N ILE A 7 -11.15 4.77 -35.50
CA ILE A 7 -12.63 4.93 -35.45
C ILE A 7 -13.21 5.26 -36.84
N TYR A 8 -12.43 5.82 -37.73
CA TYR A 8 -12.84 6.09 -39.11
C TYR A 8 -13.00 4.80 -39.91
N ASP A 9 -12.12 3.83 -39.69
CA ASP A 9 -12.18 2.53 -40.36
C ASP A 9 -13.40 1.73 -39.92
N ILE A 10 -13.73 1.76 -38.59
CA ILE A 10 -14.94 1.15 -38.07
C ILE A 10 -16.21 1.84 -38.60
N ALA A 11 -16.22 3.16 -38.60
CA ALA A 11 -17.34 3.96 -39.12
C ALA A 11 -17.61 3.65 -40.60
N ALA A 12 -16.55 3.58 -41.41
CA ALA A 12 -16.62 3.24 -42.83
C ALA A 12 -17.15 1.79 -43.02
N ARG A 13 -16.68 0.83 -42.24
CA ARG A 13 -17.10 -0.58 -42.35
C ARG A 13 -18.58 -0.78 -41.99
N LEU A 14 -19.11 0.00 -41.05
CA LEU A 14 -20.50 -0.11 -40.56
C LEU A 14 -21.47 0.85 -41.20
N GLY A 15 -21.00 1.82 -42.01
CA GLY A 15 -21.84 2.84 -42.62
C GLY A 15 -22.47 3.80 -41.60
N VAL A 16 -21.81 4.02 -40.46
CA VAL A 16 -22.30 4.92 -39.40
C VAL A 16 -21.35 6.11 -39.22
N SER A 17 -21.80 7.16 -38.53
CA SER A 17 -20.92 8.29 -38.23
C SER A 17 -19.86 7.95 -37.21
N THR A 18 -18.69 8.60 -37.28
CA THR A 18 -17.64 8.47 -36.26
C THR A 18 -18.12 8.86 -34.86
N ALA A 19 -19.08 9.81 -34.79
CA ALA A 19 -19.74 10.19 -33.54
C ALA A 19 -20.57 9.01 -32.94
N THR A 20 -21.23 8.23 -33.80
CA THR A 20 -21.99 7.01 -33.39
C THR A 20 -21.03 5.94 -32.90
N VAL A 21 -19.93 5.69 -33.62
CA VAL A 21 -18.89 4.75 -33.19
C VAL A 21 -18.31 5.16 -31.84
N ASN A 22 -17.93 6.42 -31.68
CA ASN A 22 -17.37 6.91 -30.43
C ASN A 22 -18.35 6.78 -29.24
N ARG A 23 -19.63 7.13 -29.43
CA ARG A 23 -20.66 6.94 -28.38
C ARG A 23 -20.88 5.47 -28.04
N ALA A 24 -20.86 4.58 -29.02
CA ALA A 24 -20.99 3.14 -28.80
C ALA A 24 -19.82 2.58 -28.00
N LEU A 25 -18.58 2.92 -28.36
CA LEU A 25 -17.36 2.51 -27.69
C LEU A 25 -17.22 3.06 -26.25
N THR A 26 -17.78 4.26 -26.00
CA THR A 26 -17.70 4.94 -24.68
C THR A 26 -18.95 4.75 -23.81
N GLY A 27 -19.88 3.88 -24.17
CA GLY A 27 -21.08 3.62 -23.37
C GLY A 27 -22.11 4.76 -23.30
N LYS A 28 -21.89 5.86 -24.05
CA LYS A 28 -22.76 7.06 -23.97
C LYS A 28 -24.18 6.80 -24.50
N PRO A 29 -25.20 7.51 -23.99
CA PRO A 29 -26.59 7.38 -24.44
C PRO A 29 -26.76 7.84 -25.89
N ARG A 30 -27.95 7.58 -26.48
CA ARG A 30 -28.38 7.89 -27.86
C ARG A 30 -27.70 7.05 -28.94
N VAL A 31 -27.34 5.79 -28.60
CA VAL A 31 -27.00 4.75 -29.59
C VAL A 31 -27.92 3.55 -29.29
N LYS A 32 -28.58 3.04 -30.36
CA LYS A 32 -29.42 1.82 -30.21
C LYS A 32 -28.55 0.64 -29.78
N GLU A 33 -29.06 -0.22 -28.92
CA GLU A 33 -28.30 -1.34 -28.36
C GLU A 33 -27.76 -2.29 -29.45
N GLU A 34 -28.53 -2.52 -30.49
CA GLU A 34 -28.10 -3.30 -31.64
C GLU A 34 -26.90 -2.67 -32.37
N THR A 35 -26.94 -1.34 -32.57
CA THR A 35 -25.81 -0.61 -33.17
C THR A 35 -24.59 -0.62 -32.26
N ARG A 36 -24.78 -0.53 -30.94
CA ARG A 36 -23.71 -0.62 -29.96
C ARG A 36 -23.02 -1.98 -30.03
N ARG A 37 -23.79 -3.06 -30.01
CA ARG A 37 -23.27 -4.43 -30.09
C ARG A 37 -22.47 -4.63 -31.39
N LEU A 38 -23.00 -4.15 -32.52
CA LEU A 38 -22.33 -4.28 -33.80
C LEU A 38 -21.02 -3.50 -33.86
N VAL A 39 -20.96 -2.30 -33.29
CA VAL A 39 -19.74 -1.49 -33.21
C VAL A 39 -18.68 -2.17 -32.34
N LEU A 40 -19.09 -2.70 -31.15
CA LEU A 40 -18.15 -3.39 -30.24
C LEU A 40 -17.57 -4.65 -30.91
N GLN A 41 -18.41 -5.47 -31.52
CA GLN A 41 -17.97 -6.65 -32.23
C GLN A 41 -17.01 -6.31 -33.39
N THR A 42 -17.35 -5.30 -34.21
CA THR A 42 -16.50 -4.86 -35.33
C THR A 42 -15.17 -4.29 -34.84
N ALA A 43 -15.17 -3.56 -33.71
CA ALA A 43 -13.95 -3.04 -33.11
C ALA A 43 -13.01 -4.18 -32.65
N GLU A 44 -13.56 -5.23 -32.05
CA GLU A 44 -12.82 -6.42 -31.64
C GLU A 44 -12.25 -7.17 -32.85
N GLU A 45 -13.09 -7.46 -33.87
CA GLU A 45 -12.68 -8.14 -35.10
C GLU A 45 -11.58 -7.38 -35.87
N MET A 46 -11.59 -6.04 -35.82
CA MET A 46 -10.59 -5.20 -36.47
C MET A 46 -9.37 -4.91 -35.59
N GLY A 47 -9.29 -5.49 -34.40
CA GLY A 47 -8.19 -5.24 -33.44
C GLY A 47 -8.09 -3.76 -33.04
N PHE A 48 -9.22 -3.05 -32.99
CA PHE A 48 -9.24 -1.65 -32.62
C PHE A 48 -8.88 -1.48 -31.15
N ARG A 49 -7.80 -0.74 -30.88
CA ARG A 49 -7.47 -0.27 -29.54
C ARG A 49 -7.75 1.22 -29.48
N PRO A 50 -8.64 1.69 -28.57
CA PRO A 50 -8.86 3.10 -28.37
C PRO A 50 -7.54 3.85 -28.19
N ASN A 51 -7.35 4.94 -28.92
CA ASN A 51 -6.18 5.79 -28.69
C ASN A 51 -6.42 6.60 -27.41
N SER A 52 -6.03 6.02 -26.27
CA SER A 52 -6.13 6.65 -24.94
C SER A 52 -5.35 7.98 -24.89
N LEU A 53 -4.22 8.03 -25.59
CA LEU A 53 -3.39 9.21 -25.70
C LEU A 53 -4.11 10.39 -26.40
N ALA A 54 -4.78 10.12 -27.54
CA ALA A 54 -5.53 11.17 -28.25
C ALA A 54 -6.75 11.65 -27.42
N ARG A 55 -7.33 10.79 -26.59
CA ARG A 55 -8.40 11.16 -25.66
C ARG A 55 -7.89 12.00 -24.50
N SER A 56 -6.73 11.67 -23.96
CA SER A 56 -6.13 12.40 -22.84
C SER A 56 -5.73 13.83 -23.25
N LEU A 57 -5.17 14.00 -24.44
CA LEU A 57 -4.81 15.32 -24.99
C LEU A 57 -6.02 16.23 -25.23
N ALA A 58 -7.21 15.67 -25.44
CA ALA A 58 -8.46 16.42 -25.62
C ALA A 58 -9.17 16.76 -24.31
N ARG A 59 -8.70 16.23 -23.16
CA ARG A 59 -9.24 16.49 -21.83
C ARG A 59 -8.46 17.60 -21.13
N ARG A 60 -9.09 18.23 -20.11
CA ARG A 60 -8.34 19.07 -19.21
C ARG A 60 -7.29 18.25 -18.47
N ARG A 61 -6.21 18.89 -18.09
CA ARG A 61 -5.15 18.26 -17.30
C ARG A 61 -5.71 17.80 -15.94
N LEU A 62 -5.44 16.55 -15.58
CA LEU A 62 -5.74 16.06 -14.25
C LEU A 62 -4.55 16.31 -13.32
N ARG A 63 -4.85 16.79 -12.13
CA ARG A 63 -3.86 17.05 -11.08
C ARG A 63 -4.05 16.10 -9.91
N PHE A 64 -2.99 15.39 -9.59
CA PHE A 64 -2.96 14.45 -8.46
C PHE A 64 -2.02 14.93 -7.38
N ALA A 65 -2.33 14.59 -6.12
CA ALA A 65 -1.42 14.70 -5.00
C ALA A 65 -1.18 13.31 -4.40
N ALA A 66 0.00 13.10 -3.85
CA ALA A 66 0.30 11.95 -3.00
C ALA A 66 0.93 12.46 -1.71
N VAL A 67 0.35 12.08 -0.59
CA VAL A 67 0.81 12.47 0.75
C VAL A 67 1.37 11.24 1.44
N GLY A 68 2.65 11.29 1.79
CA GLY A 68 3.33 10.32 2.65
C GLY A 68 3.54 10.90 4.04
N PHE A 69 2.82 10.38 5.02
CA PHE A 69 2.87 10.85 6.39
C PHE A 69 3.03 9.68 7.35
N THR A 70 4.27 9.44 7.77
CA THR A 70 4.64 8.38 8.72
C THR A 70 5.79 8.83 9.60
N SER A 71 6.01 8.10 10.70
CA SER A 71 7.18 8.29 11.57
C SER A 71 8.49 7.81 10.94
N PHE A 72 8.43 7.12 9.79
CA PHE A 72 9.57 6.51 9.13
C PHE A 72 9.69 7.00 7.70
N PRO A 73 10.66 7.91 7.42
CA PRO A 73 10.88 8.47 6.08
C PRO A 73 11.09 7.41 5.00
N GLU A 74 11.80 6.33 5.29
CA GLU A 74 12.07 5.25 4.36
C GLU A 74 10.78 4.61 3.83
N PHE A 75 9.80 4.43 4.71
CA PHE A 75 8.52 3.84 4.36
C PHE A 75 7.71 4.71 3.40
N HIS A 76 7.55 6.00 3.70
CA HIS A 76 6.78 6.87 2.82
C HIS A 76 7.55 7.29 1.57
N ASN A 77 8.89 7.33 1.61
CA ASN A 77 9.71 7.66 0.44
C ASN A 77 9.57 6.59 -0.65
N ASP A 78 9.52 5.31 -0.29
CA ASP A 78 9.27 4.23 -1.26
C ASP A 78 7.89 4.34 -1.91
N PHE A 79 6.85 4.62 -1.12
CA PHE A 79 5.52 4.91 -1.65
C PHE A 79 5.54 6.09 -2.64
N LEU A 80 6.13 7.22 -2.25
CA LEU A 80 6.20 8.40 -3.09
C LEU A 80 7.05 8.19 -4.35
N ARG A 81 8.09 7.36 -4.28
CA ARG A 81 8.89 6.94 -5.43
C ARG A 81 8.02 6.16 -6.44
N GLY A 82 7.22 5.21 -5.97
CA GLY A 82 6.27 4.48 -6.81
C GLY A 82 5.26 5.39 -7.51
N VAL A 83 4.73 6.40 -6.78
CA VAL A 83 3.83 7.40 -7.35
C VAL A 83 4.54 8.26 -8.41
N LYS A 84 5.78 8.69 -8.17
CA LYS A 84 6.58 9.48 -9.14
C LYS A 84 6.82 8.70 -10.43
N ASP A 85 7.18 7.42 -10.31
CA ASP A 85 7.44 6.57 -11.47
C ASP A 85 6.16 6.33 -12.28
N ALA A 86 5.03 6.07 -11.61
CA ALA A 86 3.73 6.02 -12.27
C ALA A 86 3.35 7.36 -12.94
N GLY A 87 3.68 8.49 -12.31
CA GLY A 87 3.50 9.81 -12.90
C GLY A 87 4.32 9.99 -14.19
N ALA A 88 5.55 9.47 -14.23
CA ALA A 88 6.38 9.45 -15.43
C ALA A 88 5.81 8.52 -16.52
N GLU A 89 5.32 7.32 -16.15
CA GLU A 89 4.64 6.39 -17.05
C GLU A 89 3.37 7.00 -17.68
N LEU A 90 2.68 7.85 -16.93
CA LEU A 90 1.45 8.53 -17.34
C LEU A 90 1.71 9.96 -17.92
N ALA A 91 2.95 10.36 -18.13
CA ALA A 91 3.30 11.72 -18.56
C ALA A 91 2.58 12.16 -19.86
N ASP A 92 2.41 11.23 -20.81
CA ASP A 92 1.73 11.47 -22.08
C ASP A 92 0.20 11.59 -21.92
N PHE A 93 -0.36 11.30 -20.75
CA PHE A 93 -1.79 11.28 -20.52
C PHE A 93 -2.35 12.58 -19.92
N ASN A 94 -1.63 13.69 -20.07
CA ASN A 94 -2.03 15.02 -19.61
C ASN A 94 -2.35 15.09 -18.12
N ILE A 95 -1.45 14.53 -17.31
CA ILE A 95 -1.53 14.58 -15.86
C ILE A 95 -0.39 15.38 -15.23
N SER A 96 -0.53 15.71 -13.97
CA SER A 96 0.58 16.09 -13.07
C SER A 96 0.36 15.46 -11.70
N VAL A 97 1.44 15.16 -11.01
CA VAL A 97 1.40 14.65 -9.66
C VAL A 97 2.40 15.40 -8.77
N ASP A 98 1.92 15.85 -7.63
CA ASP A 98 2.72 16.48 -6.59
C ASP A 98 2.87 15.47 -5.44
N CYS A 99 4.13 15.16 -5.06
CA CYS A 99 4.45 14.20 -4.00
C CYS A 99 4.93 14.95 -2.77
N LEU A 100 4.23 14.76 -1.66
CA LEU A 100 4.45 15.45 -0.39
C LEU A 100 4.81 14.40 0.67
N GLY A 101 6.06 14.40 1.14
CA GLY A 101 6.54 13.52 2.20
C GLY A 101 6.80 14.33 3.47
N PHE A 102 6.31 13.86 4.61
CA PHE A 102 6.44 14.55 5.88
C PHE A 102 6.91 13.58 6.97
N ASP A 103 8.05 13.89 7.55
CA ASP A 103 8.52 13.33 8.80
C ASP A 103 8.24 14.35 9.92
N ARG A 104 7.29 14.03 10.77
CA ARG A 104 6.84 14.88 11.89
C ARG A 104 6.90 14.17 13.24
N GLY A 105 7.78 13.16 13.38
CA GLY A 105 7.85 12.33 14.57
C GLY A 105 6.64 11.38 14.71
N PRO A 106 6.26 11.00 15.94
CA PRO A 106 5.15 10.09 16.14
C PRO A 106 3.87 10.59 15.47
N SER A 107 3.28 9.75 14.61
CA SER A 107 2.14 10.13 13.77
C SER A 107 0.80 10.18 14.53
N ASP A 108 0.80 9.84 15.82
CA ASP A 108 -0.37 9.79 16.70
C ASP A 108 -0.52 11.01 17.62
N THR A 109 0.31 12.03 17.40
CA THR A 109 0.16 13.28 18.18
C THR A 109 -0.92 14.17 17.57
N PRO A 110 -1.65 14.95 18.42
CA PRO A 110 -2.65 15.90 17.92
C PRO A 110 -2.07 16.92 16.92
N GLU A 111 -0.81 17.31 17.09
CA GLU A 111 -0.10 18.23 16.18
C GLU A 111 0.16 17.58 14.82
N ALA A 112 0.53 16.30 14.79
CA ALA A 112 0.73 15.56 13.58
C ALA A 112 -0.60 15.35 12.82
N GLU A 113 -1.66 15.01 13.53
CA GLU A 113 -3.00 14.87 12.95
C GLU A 113 -3.51 16.20 12.39
N ALA A 114 -3.38 17.29 13.13
CA ALA A 114 -3.79 18.64 12.68
C ALA A 114 -2.98 19.09 11.45
N PHE A 115 -1.70 18.75 11.39
CA PHE A 115 -0.85 19.05 10.23
C PHE A 115 -1.31 18.28 8.98
N LEU A 116 -1.59 16.98 9.11
CA LEU A 116 -2.09 16.17 8.00
C LEU A 116 -3.47 16.64 7.54
N ASP A 117 -4.38 16.95 8.49
CA ASP A 117 -5.71 17.48 8.19
C ASP A 117 -5.61 18.82 7.43
N GLY A 118 -4.76 19.74 7.88
CA GLY A 118 -4.48 21.00 7.20
C GLY A 118 -3.94 20.80 5.79
N THR A 119 -2.96 19.90 5.62
CA THR A 119 -2.39 19.57 4.32
C THR A 119 -3.44 19.05 3.34
N LEU A 120 -4.34 18.17 3.78
CA LEU A 120 -5.40 17.63 2.94
C LEU A 120 -6.46 18.69 2.59
N ARG A 121 -6.75 19.64 3.49
CA ARG A 121 -7.61 20.79 3.18
C ARG A 121 -6.98 21.70 2.13
N ASP A 122 -5.69 21.98 2.23
CA ASP A 122 -4.96 22.76 1.23
C ASP A 122 -5.00 22.07 -0.15
N ILE A 123 -4.88 20.74 -0.19
CA ILE A 123 -5.06 19.94 -1.41
C ILE A 123 -6.49 20.09 -1.93
N ALA A 124 -7.50 20.00 -1.07
CA ALA A 124 -8.90 20.13 -1.44
C ALA A 124 -9.21 21.49 -2.09
N ASP A 125 -8.61 22.57 -1.60
CA ASP A 125 -8.77 23.94 -2.13
C ASP A 125 -7.79 24.24 -3.28
N GLY A 126 -6.72 23.45 -3.44
CA GLY A 126 -5.65 23.63 -4.41
C GLY A 126 -5.97 23.21 -5.84
N GLY A 127 -7.20 22.76 -6.13
CA GLY A 127 -7.65 22.38 -7.48
C GLY A 127 -7.06 21.04 -7.96
N TYR A 128 -6.80 20.13 -7.05
CA TYR A 128 -6.48 18.74 -7.36
C TYR A 128 -7.75 17.94 -7.69
N ASP A 129 -7.60 16.93 -8.53
CA ASP A 129 -8.67 16.01 -8.91
C ASP A 129 -8.69 14.75 -8.06
N GLY A 130 -7.52 14.35 -7.60
CA GLY A 130 -7.38 13.18 -6.74
C GLY A 130 -6.18 13.23 -5.82
N VAL A 131 -6.26 12.49 -4.71
CA VAL A 131 -5.19 12.38 -3.71
C VAL A 131 -5.04 10.94 -3.21
N LEU A 132 -3.79 10.47 -3.15
CA LEU A 132 -3.39 9.24 -2.47
C LEU A 132 -2.84 9.61 -1.09
N VAL A 133 -3.38 9.02 -0.04
CA VAL A 133 -2.99 9.34 1.34
C VAL A 133 -2.41 8.12 2.04
N LEU A 134 -1.11 8.15 2.30
CA LEU A 134 -0.42 7.25 3.21
C LEU A 134 -0.25 7.97 4.54
N GLY A 135 -1.04 7.60 5.54
CA GLY A 135 -1.03 8.25 6.84
C GLY A 135 -2.16 7.74 7.72
N ARG A 136 -2.41 8.49 8.81
CA ARG A 136 -3.54 8.20 9.70
C ARG A 136 -4.85 8.79 9.15
N MET A 137 -5.96 8.31 9.69
CA MET A 137 -7.30 8.82 9.40
C MET A 137 -7.49 10.19 10.04
N VAL A 138 -7.98 11.14 9.25
CA VAL A 138 -8.28 12.52 9.71
C VAL A 138 -9.60 12.99 9.14
N ASP A 139 -10.16 14.04 9.74
CA ASP A 139 -11.48 14.59 9.37
C ASP A 139 -11.50 15.21 7.96
N ALA A 140 -10.35 15.60 7.43
CA ALA A 140 -10.22 16.21 6.11
C ALA A 140 -10.77 15.36 4.96
N PHE A 141 -10.93 14.03 5.12
CA PHE A 141 -11.55 13.20 4.08
C PHE A 141 -12.97 13.63 3.73
N ARG A 142 -13.74 14.09 4.73
CA ARG A 142 -15.08 14.67 4.48
C ARG A 142 -14.98 15.95 3.67
N TYR A 143 -14.02 16.81 3.98
CA TYR A 143 -13.80 18.05 3.25
C TYR A 143 -13.33 17.79 1.80
N LEU A 144 -12.44 16.80 1.58
CA LEU A 144 -12.07 16.35 0.22
C LEU A 144 -13.31 15.93 -0.59
N ALA A 145 -14.22 15.16 0.02
CA ALA A 145 -15.45 14.72 -0.63
C ALA A 145 -16.38 15.89 -0.96
N GLU A 146 -16.55 16.87 -0.06
CA GLU A 146 -17.32 18.11 -0.30
C GLU A 146 -16.76 18.93 -1.48
N LYS A 147 -15.43 18.99 -1.59
CA LYS A 147 -14.72 19.65 -2.69
C LYS A 147 -14.63 18.79 -3.96
N LYS A 148 -15.15 17.56 -3.94
CA LYS A 148 -15.13 16.60 -5.05
C LYS A 148 -13.73 16.19 -5.47
N VAL A 149 -12.77 16.18 -4.56
CA VAL A 149 -11.45 15.59 -4.75
C VAL A 149 -11.56 14.10 -4.48
N CYS A 150 -11.18 13.28 -5.45
CA CYS A 150 -11.19 11.83 -5.32
C CYS A 150 -10.09 11.36 -4.39
N ALA A 151 -10.43 10.84 -3.22
CA ALA A 151 -9.46 10.35 -2.26
C ALA A 151 -9.29 8.83 -2.35
N ALA A 152 -8.07 8.34 -2.16
CA ALA A 152 -7.78 6.94 -1.90
C ALA A 152 -6.77 6.82 -0.75
N THR A 153 -6.94 5.78 0.05
CA THR A 153 -6.06 5.50 1.19
C THR A 153 -5.02 4.44 0.84
N VAL A 154 -3.88 4.51 1.48
CA VAL A 154 -2.76 3.58 1.30
C VAL A 154 -2.35 3.04 2.66
N VAL A 155 -2.15 1.72 2.76
CA VAL A 155 -1.81 0.95 3.96
C VAL A 155 -2.98 0.86 4.96
N ASN A 156 -3.48 1.99 5.45
CA ASN A 156 -4.58 2.04 6.40
C ASN A 156 -5.85 2.59 5.76
N ASP A 157 -6.98 1.93 5.97
CA ASP A 157 -8.28 2.38 5.48
C ASP A 157 -8.97 3.28 6.51
N ILE A 158 -9.93 4.08 6.05
CA ILE A 158 -10.81 4.91 6.89
C ILE A 158 -12.10 4.15 7.22
N GLU A 159 -12.72 4.51 8.35
CA GLU A 159 -13.96 3.87 8.81
C GLU A 159 -15.13 4.14 7.85
N ASP A 160 -15.34 5.41 7.49
CA ASP A 160 -16.36 5.79 6.52
C ASP A 160 -15.84 5.65 5.09
N ARG A 161 -15.95 4.45 4.55
CA ARG A 161 -15.50 4.09 3.20
C ARG A 161 -16.19 4.89 2.08
N SER A 162 -17.29 5.56 2.37
CA SER A 162 -17.97 6.40 1.37
C SER A 162 -17.17 7.67 1.03
N LEU A 163 -16.21 8.05 1.87
CA LEU A 163 -15.36 9.24 1.70
C LEU A 163 -14.11 8.99 0.85
N ARG A 164 -13.88 7.73 0.43
CA ARG A 164 -12.76 7.38 -0.44
C ARG A 164 -13.23 6.57 -1.65
N ARG A 165 -12.46 6.54 -2.71
CA ARG A 165 -12.75 5.78 -3.92
C ARG A 165 -12.32 4.32 -3.80
N PHE A 166 -11.14 4.08 -3.22
CA PHE A 166 -10.56 2.77 -2.95
C PHE A 166 -9.52 2.86 -1.84
N THR A 167 -9.16 1.72 -1.29
CA THR A 167 -7.93 1.58 -0.48
C THR A 167 -6.97 0.63 -1.17
N ILE A 168 -5.67 0.86 -1.02
CA ILE A 168 -4.62 -0.07 -1.43
C ILE A 168 -3.75 -0.43 -0.23
N CYS A 169 -3.59 -1.72 0.03
CA CYS A 169 -2.87 -2.21 1.20
C CYS A 169 -2.18 -3.55 0.91
N SER A 170 -1.30 -3.97 1.79
CA SER A 170 -0.81 -5.35 1.79
C SER A 170 -1.85 -6.30 2.42
N ARG A 171 -1.79 -7.60 2.07
CA ARG A 171 -2.58 -8.65 2.73
C ARG A 171 -2.02 -8.94 4.12
N GLY A 172 -2.31 -8.08 5.09
CA GLY A 172 -1.74 -8.14 6.43
C GLY A 172 -1.91 -9.50 7.12
N ARG A 173 -3.09 -10.15 6.99
CA ARG A 173 -3.29 -11.50 7.56
C ARG A 173 -2.35 -12.55 6.98
N ILE A 174 -2.04 -12.47 5.69
CA ILE A 174 -1.07 -13.38 5.08
C ILE A 174 0.33 -13.04 5.59
N ALA A 175 0.68 -11.75 5.70
CA ALA A 175 1.96 -11.31 6.26
C ALA A 175 2.20 -11.86 7.68
N GLY A 176 1.20 -11.74 8.56
CA GLY A 176 1.27 -12.29 9.91
C GLY A 176 1.42 -13.81 9.94
N ARG A 177 0.64 -14.53 9.12
CA ARG A 177 0.78 -16.01 9.00
C ARG A 177 2.16 -16.41 8.53
N MET A 178 2.71 -15.70 7.53
CA MET A 178 4.07 -15.96 7.03
C MET A 178 5.11 -15.78 8.14
N ALA A 179 5.00 -14.72 8.95
CA ALA A 179 5.92 -14.48 10.06
C ALA A 179 5.86 -15.60 11.12
N ALA A 180 4.65 -16.00 11.53
CA ALA A 180 4.48 -17.09 12.50
C ALA A 180 4.96 -18.43 11.95
N GLU A 181 4.68 -18.74 10.68
CA GLU A 181 5.14 -19.97 10.02
C GLU A 181 6.67 -20.01 9.92
N LEU A 182 7.32 -18.90 9.56
CA LEU A 182 8.78 -18.82 9.52
C LEU A 182 9.39 -19.10 10.89
N ILE A 183 8.89 -18.44 11.95
CA ILE A 183 9.38 -18.70 13.31
C ILE A 183 9.21 -20.19 13.64
N TYR A 184 8.02 -20.74 13.45
CA TYR A 184 7.76 -22.16 13.76
C TYR A 184 8.69 -23.12 13.03
N ARG A 185 8.94 -22.91 11.74
CA ARG A 185 9.80 -23.80 10.92
C ARG A 185 11.28 -23.65 11.23
N MET A 186 11.69 -22.50 11.73
CA MET A 186 13.10 -22.20 12.00
C MET A 186 13.51 -22.41 13.45
N LEU A 187 12.56 -22.59 14.36
CA LEU A 187 12.83 -22.94 15.76
C LEU A 187 13.10 -24.44 15.89
N PRO A 188 14.36 -24.87 16.06
CA PRO A 188 14.66 -26.26 16.35
C PRO A 188 14.46 -26.53 17.84
N ASP A 189 13.39 -27.14 18.27
CA ASP A 189 13.11 -27.64 19.65
C ASP A 189 13.46 -26.67 20.81
N ARG A 190 13.70 -25.39 20.53
CA ARG A 190 14.14 -24.37 21.48
C ARG A 190 13.06 -23.35 21.68
N GLY A 191 12.45 -23.36 22.85
CA GLY A 191 11.44 -22.38 23.18
C GLY A 191 10.16 -22.57 22.38
N ARG A 192 9.05 -22.36 23.03
CA ARG A 192 7.72 -22.45 22.41
C ARG A 192 7.01 -21.11 22.42
N SER A 193 7.48 -20.19 23.26
CA SER A 193 6.89 -18.88 23.38
C SER A 193 7.37 -17.95 22.26
N VAL A 194 6.44 -17.17 21.73
CA VAL A 194 6.71 -16.14 20.73
C VAL A 194 6.00 -14.85 21.14
N ALA A 195 6.54 -13.72 20.73
CA ALA A 195 5.94 -12.41 21.00
C ALA A 195 5.76 -11.60 19.71
N ILE A 196 4.84 -10.63 19.75
CA ILE A 196 4.69 -9.62 18.73
C ILE A 196 5.08 -8.27 19.33
N ALA A 197 6.06 -7.61 18.73
CA ALA A 197 6.36 -6.20 18.98
C ALA A 197 5.60 -5.37 17.94
N SER A 198 4.44 -4.84 18.35
CA SER A 198 3.51 -4.14 17.48
C SER A 198 3.63 -2.62 17.61
N GLY A 199 3.24 -1.88 16.57
CA GLY A 199 3.24 -0.43 16.60
C GLY A 199 2.11 0.12 17.45
N TYR A 200 0.93 0.26 16.88
CA TYR A 200 -0.24 0.86 17.53
C TYR A 200 -1.39 -0.12 17.66
N GLU A 201 -1.99 -0.18 18.85
CA GLU A 201 -3.22 -0.91 19.07
C GLU A 201 -4.36 -0.33 18.21
N GLY A 202 -5.10 -1.21 17.56
CA GLY A 202 -6.26 -0.82 16.73
C GLY A 202 -5.93 -0.23 15.36
N MET A 203 -4.65 0.01 15.01
CA MET A 203 -4.29 0.42 13.66
C MET A 203 -4.56 -0.72 12.68
N PRO A 204 -5.35 -0.50 11.60
CA PRO A 204 -5.81 -1.59 10.73
C PRO A 204 -4.69 -2.47 10.19
N ALA A 205 -3.59 -1.89 9.72
CA ALA A 205 -2.46 -2.64 9.18
C ALA A 205 -1.80 -3.55 10.24
N HIS A 206 -1.54 -3.03 11.45
CA HIS A 206 -0.96 -3.81 12.55
C HIS A 206 -1.91 -4.91 13.01
N ARG A 207 -3.20 -4.57 13.19
CA ARG A 207 -4.23 -5.52 13.61
C ARG A 207 -4.38 -6.71 12.65
N GLU A 208 -4.35 -6.47 11.34
CA GLU A 208 -4.46 -7.56 10.38
C GLU A 208 -3.24 -8.50 10.42
N THR A 209 -2.04 -7.96 10.60
CA THR A 209 -0.84 -8.80 10.76
C THR A 209 -0.85 -9.56 12.10
N GLU A 210 -1.27 -8.94 13.20
CA GLU A 210 -1.45 -9.61 14.50
C GLU A 210 -2.43 -10.76 14.40
N LEU A 211 -3.62 -10.52 13.87
CA LEU A 211 -4.64 -11.55 13.69
C LEU A 211 -4.13 -12.71 12.83
N GLY A 212 -3.41 -12.41 11.74
CA GLY A 212 -2.81 -13.45 10.90
C GLY A 212 -1.75 -14.28 11.65
N PHE A 213 -0.92 -13.62 12.46
CA PHE A 213 0.07 -14.30 13.29
C PHE A 213 -0.60 -15.22 14.30
N LEU A 214 -1.58 -14.72 15.05
CA LEU A 214 -2.34 -15.50 16.05
C LEU A 214 -3.06 -16.69 15.42
N GLU A 215 -3.74 -16.50 14.27
CA GLU A 215 -4.39 -17.59 13.55
C GLU A 215 -3.41 -18.71 13.13
N GLN A 216 -2.17 -18.36 12.82
CA GLN A 216 -1.16 -19.35 12.44
C GLN A 216 -0.58 -20.06 13.66
N THR A 217 -0.41 -19.36 14.79
CA THR A 217 0.06 -20.00 16.03
C THR A 217 -0.93 -21.03 16.57
N GLU A 218 -2.24 -20.83 16.42
CA GLU A 218 -3.26 -21.83 16.78
C GLU A 218 -3.09 -23.18 16.03
N ARG A 219 -2.37 -23.18 14.89
CA ARG A 219 -2.10 -24.37 14.08
C ARG A 219 -0.74 -25.00 14.35
N THR A 220 -0.03 -24.47 15.31
CA THR A 220 1.34 -24.85 15.67
C THR A 220 1.45 -25.04 17.19
N PRO A 221 2.50 -25.66 17.71
CA PRO A 221 2.74 -25.74 19.15
C PRO A 221 3.36 -24.46 19.74
N LEU A 222 3.28 -23.32 19.05
CA LEU A 222 3.79 -22.03 19.55
C LEU A 222 2.79 -21.42 20.54
N ASP A 223 3.28 -20.94 21.66
CA ASP A 223 2.52 -20.21 22.67
C ASP A 223 2.78 -18.70 22.52
N ILE A 224 1.73 -17.90 22.58
CA ILE A 224 1.88 -16.43 22.54
C ILE A 224 2.22 -15.94 23.95
N ALA A 225 3.43 -15.44 24.12
CA ALA A 225 3.85 -14.78 25.35
C ALA A 225 3.13 -13.44 25.52
N GLU A 226 3.20 -12.59 24.51
CA GLU A 226 2.59 -11.25 24.54
C GLU A 226 2.49 -10.60 23.16
N VAL A 227 1.52 -9.71 23.00
CA VAL A 227 1.48 -8.68 21.97
C VAL A 227 1.78 -7.33 22.64
N ALA A 228 2.97 -6.79 22.43
CA ALA A 228 3.44 -5.56 23.09
C ALA A 228 3.40 -4.38 22.12
N TYR A 229 2.65 -3.33 22.47
CA TYR A 229 2.55 -2.12 21.66
C TYR A 229 3.63 -1.11 22.01
N ASN A 230 4.34 -0.60 21.01
CA ASN A 230 5.49 0.28 21.18
C ASN A 230 5.28 1.72 20.69
N HIS A 231 4.10 2.03 20.09
CA HIS A 231 3.74 3.36 19.60
C HIS A 231 4.80 4.00 18.69
N ASP A 232 5.42 3.18 17.84
CA ASP A 232 6.54 3.57 16.98
C ASP A 232 7.72 4.23 17.75
N ASN A 233 7.93 3.81 19.00
CA ASN A 233 9.00 4.30 19.87
C ASN A 233 10.00 3.19 20.21
N ALA A 234 11.26 3.38 19.81
CA ALA A 234 12.33 2.37 20.00
C ALA A 234 12.64 2.08 21.47
N GLU A 235 12.50 3.07 22.38
CA GLU A 235 12.73 2.86 23.82
C GLU A 235 11.62 2.05 24.47
N ILE A 236 10.36 2.25 24.03
CA ILE A 236 9.22 1.43 24.48
C ILE A 236 9.38 0.01 23.93
N ALA A 237 9.77 -0.14 22.65
CA ALA A 237 10.06 -1.45 22.05
C ALA A 237 11.17 -2.20 22.81
N TYR A 238 12.25 -1.48 23.20
CA TYR A 238 13.31 -2.03 24.01
C TYR A 238 12.81 -2.48 25.39
N ALA A 239 12.14 -1.59 26.12
CA ALA A 239 11.70 -1.86 27.49
C ALA A 239 10.72 -3.04 27.56
N SER A 240 9.74 -3.10 26.65
CA SER A 240 8.77 -4.20 26.59
C SER A 240 9.44 -5.52 26.20
N THR A 241 10.31 -5.52 25.19
CA THR A 241 11.05 -6.73 24.78
C THR A 241 11.98 -7.22 25.90
N ALA A 242 12.71 -6.33 26.57
CA ALA A 242 13.57 -6.71 27.71
C ALA A 242 12.78 -7.29 28.88
N ARG A 243 11.57 -6.82 29.12
CA ARG A 243 10.66 -7.40 30.12
C ARG A 243 10.20 -8.79 29.70
N ILE A 244 9.71 -8.96 28.48
CA ILE A 244 9.24 -10.24 27.94
C ILE A 244 10.36 -11.29 28.00
N LEU A 245 11.61 -10.92 27.64
CA LEU A 245 12.77 -11.81 27.71
C LEU A 245 13.09 -12.30 29.14
N ARG A 246 12.83 -11.48 30.17
CA ARG A 246 13.01 -11.86 31.57
C ARG A 246 11.89 -12.75 32.10
N GLU A 247 10.65 -12.48 31.68
CA GLU A 247 9.45 -13.18 32.14
C GLU A 247 9.26 -14.53 31.42
N HIS A 248 9.76 -14.67 30.19
CA HIS A 248 9.64 -15.85 29.34
C HIS A 248 11.01 -16.41 28.95
N ALA A 249 11.57 -17.23 29.82
CA ALA A 249 12.87 -17.89 29.60
C ALA A 249 12.88 -18.79 28.34
N ASP A 250 11.72 -19.26 27.91
CA ASP A 250 11.48 -20.09 26.74
C ASP A 250 11.12 -19.30 25.48
N LEU A 251 11.20 -17.95 25.51
CA LEU A 251 10.93 -17.13 24.32
C LEU A 251 11.86 -17.51 23.18
N GLY A 252 11.32 -18.00 22.08
CA GLY A 252 12.09 -18.46 20.92
C GLY A 252 12.02 -17.50 19.73
N GLY A 253 11.03 -16.61 19.67
CA GLY A 253 10.91 -15.70 18.55
C GLY A 253 10.13 -14.42 18.83
N VAL A 254 10.46 -13.37 18.08
CA VAL A 254 9.73 -12.09 18.09
C VAL A 254 9.41 -11.68 16.66
N TYR A 255 8.15 -11.43 16.39
CA TYR A 255 7.71 -10.76 15.17
C TYR A 255 7.57 -9.26 15.44
N VAL A 256 8.26 -8.45 14.66
CA VAL A 256 8.17 -6.99 14.71
C VAL A 256 7.31 -6.54 13.53
N ASN A 257 6.04 -6.23 13.78
CA ASN A 257 5.11 -5.84 12.72
C ASN A 257 5.07 -4.33 12.46
N SER A 258 6.00 -3.60 13.07
CA SER A 258 6.25 -2.17 12.87
C SER A 258 7.70 -1.94 12.43
N PHE A 259 8.11 -0.69 12.25
CA PHE A 259 9.49 -0.37 11.86
C PHE A 259 10.47 -0.30 13.05
N ASN A 260 10.02 -0.64 14.27
CA ASN A 260 10.79 -0.49 15.53
C ASN A 260 11.68 -1.68 15.90
N TYR A 261 12.29 -2.32 14.91
CA TYR A 261 13.18 -3.48 15.11
C TYR A 261 14.43 -3.15 15.94
N THR A 262 14.92 -1.89 15.91
CA THR A 262 16.16 -1.50 16.61
C THR A 262 16.07 -1.67 18.11
N GLY A 263 14.95 -1.28 18.74
CA GLY A 263 14.70 -1.48 20.18
C GLY A 263 14.63 -2.95 20.54
N VAL A 264 13.94 -3.76 19.73
CA VAL A 264 13.85 -5.22 19.92
C VAL A 264 15.22 -5.89 19.83
N ILE A 265 16.00 -5.57 18.79
CA ILE A 265 17.35 -6.13 18.58
C ILE A 265 18.27 -5.77 19.75
N ARG A 266 18.23 -4.51 20.22
CA ARG A 266 19.01 -4.07 21.37
C ARG A 266 18.68 -4.90 22.61
N ALA A 267 17.41 -5.10 22.92
CA ALA A 267 16.98 -5.89 24.07
C ALA A 267 17.43 -7.36 23.96
N VAL A 268 17.32 -7.98 22.78
CA VAL A 268 17.78 -9.36 22.56
C VAL A 268 19.28 -9.48 22.71
N ARG A 269 20.07 -8.53 22.18
CA ARG A 269 21.54 -8.51 22.30
C ARG A 269 21.98 -8.34 23.77
N GLU A 270 21.40 -7.39 24.48
CA GLU A 270 21.76 -7.10 25.89
C GLU A 270 21.32 -8.23 26.86
N SER A 271 20.29 -8.99 26.52
CA SER A 271 19.90 -10.16 27.29
C SER A 271 20.84 -11.36 27.13
N GLY A 272 21.82 -11.29 26.22
CA GLY A 272 22.72 -12.39 25.90
C GLY A 272 22.09 -13.50 25.05
N ARG A 273 20.86 -13.30 24.54
CA ARG A 273 20.10 -14.31 23.78
C ARG A 273 20.15 -14.11 22.25
N ALA A 274 21.14 -13.31 21.78
CA ALA A 274 21.38 -13.16 20.36
C ALA A 274 21.70 -14.53 19.71
N GLY A 275 21.03 -14.85 18.61
CA GLY A 275 21.12 -16.15 17.94
C GLY A 275 20.27 -17.27 18.57
N GLU A 276 19.63 -17.04 19.74
CA GLU A 276 18.67 -17.96 20.34
C GLU A 276 17.23 -17.53 20.04
N VAL A 277 16.96 -16.22 20.08
CA VAL A 277 15.65 -15.64 19.78
C VAL A 277 15.64 -15.22 18.31
N LEU A 278 14.75 -15.82 17.53
CA LEU A 278 14.54 -15.47 16.14
C LEU A 278 13.82 -14.12 16.01
N ILE A 279 14.32 -13.23 15.19
CA ILE A 279 13.66 -11.96 14.90
C ILE A 279 13.18 -11.96 13.45
N ILE A 280 11.87 -11.83 13.25
CA ILE A 280 11.26 -11.54 11.96
C ILE A 280 10.81 -10.09 11.98
N ALA A 281 11.28 -9.30 11.03
CA ALA A 281 10.92 -7.89 10.90
C ALA A 281 9.82 -7.66 9.86
N SER A 282 9.40 -6.41 9.70
CA SER A 282 8.54 -5.94 8.63
C SER A 282 9.26 -4.89 7.82
N ASP A 283 8.94 -4.86 6.53
CA ASP A 283 9.46 -3.94 5.52
C ASP A 283 10.97 -4.08 5.25
N ILE A 284 11.56 -3.13 4.55
CA ILE A 284 12.98 -3.19 4.17
C ILE A 284 13.59 -1.79 4.09
N CYS A 285 14.77 -1.65 4.63
CA CYS A 285 15.65 -0.49 4.45
C CYS A 285 17.11 -0.96 4.45
N GLU A 286 18.06 -0.10 4.13
CA GLU A 286 19.47 -0.50 4.04
C GLU A 286 20.01 -1.05 5.36
N GLU A 287 19.66 -0.43 6.50
CA GLU A 287 20.07 -0.94 7.82
C GLU A 287 19.52 -2.36 8.06
N LEU A 288 18.25 -2.60 7.76
CA LEU A 288 17.64 -3.92 7.95
C LEU A 288 18.24 -4.98 7.03
N LYS A 289 18.64 -4.59 5.80
CA LYS A 289 19.38 -5.50 4.90
C LYS A 289 20.72 -5.95 5.52
N GLU A 290 21.46 -5.04 6.15
CA GLU A 290 22.70 -5.42 6.85
C GLU A 290 22.42 -6.36 8.02
N LEU A 291 21.40 -6.09 8.82
CA LEU A 291 20.99 -6.97 9.92
C LEU A 291 20.58 -8.38 9.46
N ILE A 292 19.98 -8.48 8.27
CA ILE A 292 19.67 -9.78 7.64
C ILE A 292 20.97 -10.45 7.14
N ARG A 293 21.92 -9.70 6.56
CA ARG A 293 23.21 -10.23 6.13
C ARG A 293 24.06 -10.76 7.30
N GLU A 294 24.01 -10.08 8.42
CA GLU A 294 24.66 -10.50 9.67
C GLU A 294 23.97 -11.69 10.36
N GLY A 295 22.73 -12.01 9.98
CA GLY A 295 21.92 -13.04 10.63
C GLY A 295 21.30 -12.60 11.95
N THR A 296 21.35 -11.32 12.30
CA THR A 296 20.66 -10.75 13.48
C THR A 296 19.14 -10.80 13.29
N VAL A 297 18.67 -10.46 12.09
CA VAL A 297 17.29 -10.62 11.65
C VAL A 297 17.26 -11.75 10.64
N VAL A 298 16.35 -12.69 10.83
CA VAL A 298 16.29 -13.92 10.03
C VAL A 298 15.60 -13.66 8.69
N ALA A 299 14.54 -12.87 8.72
CA ALA A 299 13.77 -12.50 7.55
C ALA A 299 12.98 -11.21 7.82
N SER A 300 12.52 -10.58 6.77
CA SER A 300 11.53 -9.51 6.84
C SER A 300 10.33 -9.82 5.96
N ILE A 301 9.15 -9.38 6.38
CA ILE A 301 7.92 -9.44 5.59
C ILE A 301 7.71 -8.08 4.93
N PHE A 302 7.95 -8.02 3.63
CA PHE A 302 7.90 -6.79 2.85
C PHE A 302 6.51 -6.55 2.27
N GLN A 303 5.96 -5.38 2.51
CA GLN A 303 4.61 -4.97 2.08
C GLN A 303 4.58 -4.30 0.71
N ASN A 304 5.74 -3.96 0.15
CA ASN A 304 5.93 -3.35 -1.15
C ASN A 304 5.21 -2.00 -1.32
N GLN A 305 5.61 -1.02 -0.53
CA GLN A 305 5.09 0.35 -0.54
C GLN A 305 5.25 1.03 -1.90
N TYR A 306 6.35 0.73 -2.59
CA TYR A 306 6.60 1.22 -3.93
C TYR A 306 5.46 0.83 -4.89
N GLU A 307 5.11 -0.46 -4.94
CA GLU A 307 4.03 -0.93 -5.83
C GLU A 307 2.66 -0.43 -5.37
N GLN A 308 2.44 -0.23 -4.06
CA GLN A 308 1.22 0.40 -3.57
C GLN A 308 1.08 1.83 -4.11
N GLY A 309 2.15 2.61 -4.14
CA GLY A 309 2.16 3.94 -4.71
C GLY A 309 1.97 3.94 -6.22
N ARG A 310 2.71 3.08 -6.91
CA ARG A 310 2.68 2.97 -8.37
C ARG A 310 1.29 2.54 -8.86
N LEU A 311 0.78 1.45 -8.33
CA LEU A 311 -0.56 0.94 -8.69
C LEU A 311 -1.66 1.91 -8.26
N GLY A 312 -1.51 2.55 -7.09
CA GLY A 312 -2.46 3.54 -6.58
C GLY A 312 -2.69 4.69 -7.56
N LEU A 313 -1.63 5.28 -8.13
CA LEU A 313 -1.77 6.36 -9.09
C LEU A 313 -2.40 5.87 -10.41
N HIS A 314 -2.03 4.68 -10.90
CA HIS A 314 -2.65 4.10 -12.09
C HIS A 314 -4.17 3.91 -11.88
N ARG A 315 -4.59 3.34 -10.76
CA ARG A 315 -6.02 3.13 -10.45
C ARG A 315 -6.78 4.43 -10.27
N MET A 316 -6.16 5.44 -9.66
CA MET A 316 -6.74 6.78 -9.53
C MET A 316 -6.93 7.42 -10.90
N TYR A 317 -5.94 7.31 -11.80
CA TYR A 317 -6.04 7.78 -13.16
C TYR A 317 -7.18 7.07 -13.93
N GLU A 318 -7.24 5.74 -13.90
CA GLU A 318 -8.28 4.95 -14.55
C GLU A 318 -9.69 5.34 -14.06
N ALA A 319 -9.85 5.53 -12.74
CA ALA A 319 -11.11 5.95 -12.14
C ALA A 319 -11.58 7.31 -12.63
N LEU A 320 -10.67 8.30 -12.73
CA LEU A 320 -11.03 9.69 -13.07
C LEU A 320 -10.99 9.99 -14.56
N ALA A 321 -10.08 9.37 -15.28
CA ALA A 321 -9.93 9.61 -16.70
C ALA A 321 -10.87 8.76 -17.56
N ASP A 322 -11.05 7.52 -17.22
CA ASP A 322 -11.80 6.55 -18.02
C ASP A 322 -13.15 6.16 -17.42
N ASP A 323 -13.49 6.72 -16.23
CA ASP A 323 -14.67 6.33 -15.45
C ASP A 323 -14.73 4.81 -15.26
N ALA A 324 -13.54 4.22 -15.13
CA ALA A 324 -13.39 2.79 -14.99
C ALA A 324 -13.83 2.33 -13.59
N PRO A 325 -14.47 1.17 -13.47
CA PRO A 325 -14.72 0.58 -12.16
C PRO A 325 -13.38 0.23 -11.50
N VAL A 326 -13.23 0.61 -10.23
CA VAL A 326 -12.07 0.28 -9.42
C VAL A 326 -12.55 -0.57 -8.23
N GLU A 327 -11.79 -1.60 -7.89
CA GLU A 327 -12.05 -2.43 -6.72
C GLU A 327 -12.02 -1.57 -5.44
N ASP A 328 -12.95 -1.84 -4.52
CA ASP A 328 -13.03 -1.13 -3.24
C ASP A 328 -11.74 -1.29 -2.40
N VAL A 329 -11.16 -2.50 -2.41
CA VAL A 329 -9.92 -2.85 -1.72
C VAL A 329 -8.96 -3.54 -2.68
N ILE A 330 -7.82 -2.91 -2.92
CA ILE A 330 -6.75 -3.44 -3.77
C ILE A 330 -5.66 -3.98 -2.85
N CYS A 331 -5.35 -5.27 -2.99
CA CYS A 331 -4.36 -5.91 -2.12
C CYS A 331 -3.09 -6.26 -2.88
N ILE A 332 -1.95 -5.90 -2.29
CA ILE A 332 -0.61 -6.35 -2.70
C ILE A 332 -0.22 -7.58 -1.86
N ASP A 333 0.35 -8.58 -2.51
CA ASP A 333 0.81 -9.77 -1.81
C ASP A 333 2.14 -9.48 -1.08
N PRO A 334 2.23 -9.81 0.22
CA PRO A 334 3.48 -9.65 0.97
C PRO A 334 4.54 -10.62 0.48
N GLN A 335 5.81 -10.25 0.64
CA GLN A 335 6.96 -11.04 0.19
C GLN A 335 7.90 -11.31 1.37
N ILE A 336 8.51 -12.50 1.40
CA ILE A 336 9.55 -12.82 2.36
C ILE A 336 10.90 -12.38 1.80
N VAL A 337 11.59 -11.51 2.54
CA VAL A 337 12.96 -11.09 2.25
C VAL A 337 13.90 -11.80 3.22
N MET A 338 14.86 -12.53 2.66
CA MET A 338 15.88 -13.28 3.37
C MET A 338 17.24 -12.99 2.74
N TYR A 339 18.31 -13.50 3.36
CA TYR A 339 19.67 -13.35 2.84
C TYR A 339 19.79 -13.71 1.34
N SER A 340 19.13 -14.77 0.91
CA SER A 340 19.26 -15.28 -0.47
C SER A 340 18.64 -14.39 -1.55
N ASN A 341 17.66 -13.56 -1.23
CA ASN A 341 16.95 -12.70 -2.19
C ASN A 341 17.05 -11.20 -1.89
N ILE A 342 17.83 -10.81 -0.88
CA ILE A 342 17.94 -9.42 -0.40
C ILE A 342 18.43 -8.42 -1.47
N THR A 343 19.15 -8.91 -2.47
CA THR A 343 19.65 -8.08 -3.58
C THR A 343 18.58 -7.68 -4.59
N LEU A 344 17.37 -8.22 -4.46
CA LEU A 344 16.23 -7.86 -5.32
C LEU A 344 15.47 -6.63 -4.81
N TYR A 345 15.80 -6.17 -3.61
CA TYR A 345 15.10 -5.10 -2.89
C TYR A 345 15.92 -3.84 -2.66
#